data_045dadb1691aab4a31a00dad471d6048
#
_entry.id   045dadb1691aab4a31a00dad471d6048
#
_cell.length_a   1.000
_cell.length_b   1.000
_cell.length_c   1.000
_cell.angle_alpha   90.00
_cell.angle_beta   90.00
_cell.angle_gamma   90.00
#
_symmetry.space_group_name_H-M   'P 1'
#
loop_
_entity.id
_entity.type
_entity.pdbx_description
1 polymer ?
#
loop_
_entity_poly.entity_id
_entity_poly.type
_entity_poly.pdbx_seq_one_letter_code
_entity_poly.pdbx_strand_id
1 'polypeptide(L)'
;MRLWVDDLRTPPDGWEWAKTSAAAIARLDAGGVEQLSLDHDLGGDDTTRPVVLWMCEHEVWPREIRVHSANPVGVEWLTGMIDRYRL
;
A
#
# COMPACT_ATOMS: atom_id res chain seq x y z
N MET A 1 11.67 5.11 -5.38
CA MET A 1 11.91 3.81 -4.76
C MET A 1 10.65 2.93 -4.83
N ARG A 2 10.81 1.65 -4.65
CA ARG A 2 9.73 0.67 -4.69
C ARG A 2 9.41 0.22 -3.27
N LEU A 3 8.14 0.31 -2.89
CA LEU A 3 7.68 -0.03 -1.54
C LEU A 3 6.74 -1.23 -1.56
N TRP A 4 7.11 -2.27 -0.80
CA TRP A 4 6.34 -3.48 -0.60
C TRP A 4 5.71 -3.46 0.79
N VAL A 5 4.38 -3.50 0.84
CA VAL A 5 3.63 -3.45 2.11
C VAL A 5 2.97 -4.80 2.35
N ASP A 6 3.55 -5.55 3.28
CA ASP A 6 3.14 -6.91 3.59
C ASP A 6 3.75 -7.28 4.94
N ASP A 7 3.06 -8.00 5.79
CA ASP A 7 3.57 -8.41 7.10
C ASP A 7 4.34 -9.74 7.05
N LEU A 8 4.09 -10.59 6.06
CA LEU A 8 4.62 -11.94 5.98
C LEU A 8 5.48 -12.22 4.75
N ARG A 9 5.04 -11.78 3.58
CA ARG A 9 5.72 -12.10 2.32
C ARG A 9 6.92 -11.21 2.11
N THR A 10 8.08 -11.83 1.92
CA THR A 10 9.32 -11.13 1.59
C THR A 10 9.18 -10.41 0.24
N PRO A 11 9.59 -9.15 0.15
CA PRO A 11 9.52 -8.41 -1.10
C PRO A 11 10.50 -8.98 -2.15
N PRO A 12 10.24 -8.71 -3.44
CA PRO A 12 11.22 -8.94 -4.48
C PRO A 12 12.49 -8.11 -4.25
N ASP A 13 13.58 -8.51 -4.87
CA ASP A 13 14.85 -7.76 -4.81
C ASP A 13 14.65 -6.32 -5.30
N GLY A 14 15.24 -5.38 -4.60
CA GLY A 14 15.17 -3.96 -4.93
C GLY A 14 13.95 -3.22 -4.36
N TRP A 15 13.09 -3.89 -3.61
CA TRP A 15 11.96 -3.29 -2.93
C TRP A 15 12.27 -3.05 -1.45
N GLU A 16 11.82 -1.92 -0.92
CA GLU A 16 11.82 -1.69 0.52
C GLU A 16 10.58 -2.34 1.14
N TRP A 17 10.73 -2.78 2.37
CA TRP A 17 9.68 -3.53 3.08
C TRP A 17 9.07 -2.71 4.21
N ALA A 18 7.77 -2.48 4.16
CA ALA A 18 6.98 -1.93 5.25
C ALA A 18 6.00 -3.00 5.74
N LYS A 19 6.08 -3.34 7.01
CA LYS A 19 5.27 -4.44 7.59
C LYS A 19 3.98 -3.96 8.24
N THR A 20 3.81 -2.66 8.42
CA THR A 20 2.64 -2.06 9.06
C THR A 20 2.12 -0.89 8.24
N SER A 21 0.85 -0.54 8.45
CA SER A 21 0.26 0.64 7.82
C SER A 21 1.00 1.92 8.20
N ALA A 22 1.39 2.06 9.47
CA ALA A 22 2.12 3.22 9.95
C ALA A 22 3.49 3.36 9.27
N ALA A 23 4.23 2.25 9.11
CA ALA A 23 5.52 2.26 8.42
C ALA A 23 5.36 2.63 6.94
N ALA A 24 4.33 2.13 6.28
CA ALA A 24 4.05 2.46 4.89
C ALA A 24 3.72 3.95 4.72
N ILE A 25 2.88 4.49 5.59
CA ILE A 25 2.51 5.91 5.56
C ILE A 25 3.76 6.79 5.78
N ALA A 26 4.62 6.43 6.72
CA ALA A 26 5.86 7.18 6.96
C ALA A 26 6.76 7.23 5.72
N ARG A 27 6.85 6.13 4.96
CA ARG A 27 7.61 6.09 3.71
C ARG A 27 6.97 6.94 2.63
N LEU A 28 5.65 6.89 2.48
CA LEU A 28 4.93 7.71 1.51
C LEU A 28 5.05 9.20 1.85
N ASP A 29 4.97 9.55 3.13
CA ASP A 29 5.11 10.93 3.59
C ASP A 29 6.51 11.48 3.35
N ALA A 30 7.54 10.65 3.44
CA ALA A 30 8.91 11.03 3.12
C ALA A 30 9.13 11.33 1.63
N GLY A 31 8.27 10.83 0.77
CA GLY A 31 8.35 11.05 -0.67
C GLY A 31 9.24 10.05 -1.41
N GLY A 32 9.23 10.12 -2.73
CA GLY A 32 10.10 9.31 -3.58
C GLY A 32 9.62 7.88 -3.84
N VAL A 33 8.42 7.52 -3.43
CA VAL A 33 7.83 6.20 -3.74
C VAL A 33 7.21 6.25 -5.13
N GLU A 34 7.80 5.54 -6.08
CA GLU A 34 7.34 5.49 -7.47
C GLU A 34 6.46 4.27 -7.75
N GLN A 35 6.75 3.16 -7.09
CA GLN A 35 5.99 1.92 -7.21
C GLN A 35 5.59 1.44 -5.82
N LEU A 36 4.35 1.03 -5.68
CA LEU A 36 3.76 0.58 -4.42
C LEU A 36 3.03 -0.73 -4.66
N SER A 37 3.27 -1.72 -3.81
CA SER A 37 2.54 -2.98 -3.84
C SER A 37 1.97 -3.27 -2.45
N LEU A 38 0.66 -3.49 -2.38
CA LEU A 38 -0.10 -3.57 -1.13
C LEU A 38 -0.70 -4.95 -0.93
N ASP A 39 -0.40 -5.60 0.19
CA ASP A 39 -1.29 -6.62 0.75
C ASP A 39 -2.44 -5.89 1.49
N HIS A 40 -3.53 -6.57 1.78
CA HIS A 40 -4.62 -5.98 2.55
C HIS A 40 -4.43 -6.19 4.04
N ASP A 41 -4.20 -7.43 4.47
CA ASP A 41 -4.11 -7.79 5.89
C ASP A 41 -2.65 -7.73 6.36
N LEU A 42 -2.40 -6.98 7.43
CA LEU A 42 -1.05 -6.76 7.95
C LEU A 42 -0.85 -7.35 9.36
N GLY A 43 -1.67 -8.33 9.72
CA GLY A 43 -1.59 -8.96 11.04
C GLY A 43 -2.36 -8.19 12.11
N GLY A 44 -2.90 -8.91 13.10
CA GLY A 44 -3.75 -8.32 14.12
C GLY A 44 -4.94 -7.59 13.49
N ASP A 45 -5.17 -6.37 13.93
CA ASP A 45 -6.24 -5.51 13.40
C ASP A 45 -5.75 -4.55 12.32
N ASP A 46 -4.48 -4.63 11.91
CA ASP A 46 -3.93 -3.71 10.92
C ASP A 46 -4.22 -4.16 9.49
N THR A 47 -4.49 -3.17 8.62
CA THR A 47 -4.69 -3.38 7.19
C THR A 47 -4.04 -2.24 6.41
N THR A 48 -4.00 -2.36 5.07
CA THR A 48 -3.53 -1.27 4.21
C THR A 48 -4.62 -0.25 3.88
N ARG A 49 -5.84 -0.41 4.39
CA ARG A 49 -6.90 0.60 4.19
C ARG A 49 -6.48 1.98 4.67
N PRO A 50 -5.88 2.15 5.87
CA PRO A 50 -5.38 3.46 6.28
C PRO A 50 -4.35 4.07 5.32
N VAL A 51 -3.54 3.24 4.66
CA VAL A 51 -2.56 3.69 3.67
C VAL A 51 -3.25 4.33 2.47
N VAL A 52 -4.26 3.66 1.93
CA VAL A 52 -5.01 4.17 0.78
C VAL A 52 -5.80 5.43 1.17
N LEU A 53 -6.42 5.46 2.34
CA LEU A 53 -7.12 6.65 2.84
C LEU A 53 -6.17 7.83 3.00
N TRP A 54 -4.96 7.58 3.49
CA TRP A 54 -3.93 8.62 3.62
C TRP A 54 -3.54 9.16 2.24
N MET A 55 -3.35 8.29 1.25
CA MET A 55 -3.04 8.72 -0.13
C MET A 55 -4.15 9.58 -0.73
N CYS A 56 -5.41 9.21 -0.48
CA CYS A 56 -6.57 10.00 -0.91
C CYS A 56 -6.55 11.39 -0.28
N GLU A 57 -6.34 11.44 1.04
CA GLU A 57 -6.38 12.69 1.81
C GLU A 57 -5.26 13.64 1.43
N HIS A 58 -4.05 13.12 1.22
CA HIS A 58 -2.86 13.92 0.92
C HIS A 58 -2.58 14.08 -0.56
N GLU A 59 -3.38 13.43 -1.42
CA GLU A 59 -3.20 13.45 -2.87
C GLU A 59 -1.79 12.99 -3.29
N VAL A 60 -1.30 11.96 -2.61
CA VAL A 60 -0.01 11.34 -2.90
C VAL A 60 -0.26 9.99 -3.56
N TRP A 61 0.11 9.89 -4.85
CA TRP A 61 -0.15 8.69 -5.64
C TRP A 61 1.14 8.24 -6.33
N PRO A 62 1.74 7.13 -5.91
CA PRO A 62 2.82 6.51 -6.67
C PRO A 62 2.40 6.25 -8.11
N ARG A 63 3.34 6.36 -9.03
CA ARG A 63 3.07 6.18 -10.46
C ARG A 63 2.43 4.82 -10.75
N GLU A 64 2.88 3.78 -10.07
CA GLU A 64 2.39 2.42 -10.23
C GLU A 64 1.97 1.87 -8.87
N ILE A 65 0.73 1.39 -8.78
CA ILE A 65 0.18 0.80 -7.57
C ILE A 65 -0.40 -0.57 -7.92
N ARG A 66 0.04 -1.59 -7.18
CA ARG A 66 -0.44 -2.96 -7.31
C ARG A 66 -1.00 -3.46 -6.01
N VAL A 67 -1.95 -4.37 -6.09
CA VAL A 67 -2.51 -5.08 -4.94
C VAL A 67 -2.17 -6.55 -5.08
N HIS A 68 -1.50 -7.11 -4.07
CA HIS A 68 -1.07 -8.50 -4.05
C HIS A 68 -1.63 -9.22 -2.81
N SER A 69 -2.93 -9.30 -2.67
CA SER A 69 -3.56 -9.90 -1.50
C SER A 69 -4.32 -11.18 -1.86
N ALA A 70 -4.35 -12.13 -0.94
CA ALA A 70 -5.17 -13.33 -1.04
C ALA A 70 -6.61 -13.11 -0.54
N ASN A 71 -6.92 -11.92 -0.02
CA ASN A 71 -8.25 -11.57 0.49
C ASN A 71 -9.08 -10.88 -0.60
N PRO A 72 -10.08 -11.58 -1.22
CA PRO A 72 -10.83 -11.00 -2.34
C PRO A 72 -11.60 -9.73 -1.97
N VAL A 73 -12.16 -9.66 -0.78
CA VAL A 73 -12.88 -8.47 -0.29
C VAL A 73 -11.92 -7.30 -0.13
N GLY A 74 -10.74 -7.56 0.43
CA GLY A 74 -9.69 -6.55 0.57
C GLY A 74 -9.18 -6.04 -0.77
N VAL A 75 -8.95 -6.93 -1.73
CA VAL A 75 -8.52 -6.56 -3.09
C VAL A 75 -9.57 -5.66 -3.74
N GLU A 76 -10.83 -6.03 -3.65
CA GLU A 76 -11.93 -5.25 -4.23
C GLU A 76 -12.00 -3.84 -3.62
N TRP A 77 -11.90 -3.75 -2.31
CA TRP A 77 -11.93 -2.46 -1.62
C TRP A 77 -10.75 -1.56 -2.03
N LEU A 78 -9.53 -2.11 -1.98
CA LEU A 78 -8.31 -1.35 -2.32
C LEU A 78 -8.33 -0.88 -3.77
N THR A 79 -8.62 -1.79 -4.68
CA THR A 79 -8.66 -1.51 -6.12
C THR A 79 -9.75 -0.48 -6.44
N GLY A 80 -10.93 -0.63 -5.85
CA GLY A 80 -12.04 0.31 -6.05
C GLY A 80 -11.71 1.72 -5.58
N MET A 81 -11.06 1.85 -4.42
CA MET A 81 -10.67 3.16 -3.88
C MET A 81 -9.56 3.80 -4.73
N ILE A 82 -8.57 3.03 -5.14
CA ILE A 82 -7.48 3.52 -5.98
C ILE A 82 -8.03 4.00 -7.33
N ASP A 83 -8.85 3.19 -7.98
CA ASP A 83 -9.43 3.53 -9.28
C ASP A 83 -10.32 4.77 -9.21
N ARG A 84 -11.04 4.95 -8.10
CA ARG A 84 -11.96 6.08 -7.92
C ARG A 84 -11.25 7.40 -7.65
N TYR A 85 -10.19 7.40 -6.83
CA TYR A 85 -9.59 8.63 -6.32
C TYR A 85 -8.24 8.99 -6.94
N ARG A 86 -7.58 8.04 -7.57
CA ARG A 86 -6.36 8.31 -8.32
C ARG A 86 -6.71 8.92 -9.66
N LEU A 87 -6.42 10.17 -9.82
CA LEU A 87 -6.70 10.91 -11.06
C LEU A 87 -5.49 11.01 -11.98
#